data_eb7cf83d4950278f0f7d7a3668245587
#
_entry.id   eb7cf83d4950278f0f7d7a3668245587
#
_cell.length_a   1.000
_cell.length_b   1.000
_cell.length_c   1.000
_cell.angle_alpha   90.00
_cell.angle_beta   90.00
_cell.angle_gamma   90.00
#
_symmetry.space_group_name_H-M   'P 1'
#
loop_
_entity.id
_entity.type
_entity.pdbx_description
1 polymer ?
#
loop_
_entity_poly.entity_id
_entity_poly.type
_entity_poly.pdbx_seq_one_letter_code
_entity_poly.pdbx_strand_id
1 'polypeptide(L)'
;MRMQKLELRRPTIADKETIQSMVAEFEEMQSAHDGGFWEKGCFDYEAWLAGNQDMEMGLHLPEGWVPSIQLVGFVEDEAVGFLNLRLRLNDYLLHQGGHIGYSVRPSARGKGYAKDMLQQGLELARTKNIERVLVTC
;
A
#
# COMPACT_ATOMS: atom_id res chain seq x y z
N MET A 1 7.38 -28.23 7.32
CA MET A 1 6.47 -27.49 6.44
C MET A 1 7.00 -26.07 6.20
N ARG A 2 7.00 -25.65 4.98
CA ARG A 2 7.57 -24.38 4.62
C ARG A 2 6.51 -23.28 4.65
N MET A 3 6.79 -22.20 5.37
CA MET A 3 5.91 -21.06 5.38
C MET A 3 6.12 -20.21 4.12
N GLN A 4 5.04 -19.76 3.52
CA GLN A 4 5.10 -18.85 2.39
C GLN A 4 5.59 -17.50 2.87
N LYS A 5 6.55 -16.94 2.15
CA LYS A 5 7.16 -15.68 2.52
C LYS A 5 6.53 -14.53 1.75
N LEU A 6 6.10 -13.52 2.47
CA LEU A 6 5.57 -12.30 1.87
C LEU A 6 6.72 -11.39 1.44
N GLU A 7 6.60 -10.81 0.26
CA GLU A 7 7.49 -9.78 -0.22
C GLU A 7 6.71 -8.47 -0.39
N LEU A 8 7.17 -7.42 0.28
CA LEU A 8 6.60 -6.08 0.11
C LEU A 8 7.47 -5.31 -0.88
N ARG A 9 6.88 -4.89 -2.00
CA ARG A 9 7.63 -4.18 -3.04
C ARG A 9 6.73 -3.25 -3.85
N ARG A 10 7.35 -2.41 -4.66
CA ARG A 10 6.60 -1.58 -5.60
C ARG A 10 5.96 -2.46 -6.66
N PRO A 11 4.71 -2.14 -7.06
CA PRO A 11 4.07 -2.88 -8.16
C PRO A 11 4.70 -2.51 -9.50
N THR A 12 4.64 -3.45 -10.45
CA THR A 12 5.14 -3.25 -11.81
C THR A 12 4.05 -3.56 -12.82
N ILE A 13 4.34 -3.31 -14.11
CA ILE A 13 3.37 -3.61 -15.15
C ILE A 13 3.05 -5.12 -15.22
N ALA A 14 3.98 -5.96 -14.82
CA ALA A 14 3.78 -7.40 -14.82
C ALA A 14 2.79 -7.87 -13.74
N ASP A 15 2.46 -7.02 -12.77
CA ASP A 15 1.57 -7.38 -11.66
C ASP A 15 0.10 -7.04 -11.94
N LYS A 16 -0.22 -6.63 -13.15
CA LYS A 16 -1.56 -6.11 -13.47
C LYS A 16 -2.68 -7.06 -13.08
N GLU A 17 -2.61 -8.31 -13.52
CA GLU A 17 -3.71 -9.25 -13.29
C GLU A 17 -3.95 -9.52 -11.81
N THR A 18 -2.88 -9.78 -11.06
CA THR A 18 -3.04 -10.11 -9.64
C THR A 18 -3.51 -8.90 -8.83
N ILE A 19 -3.08 -7.70 -9.17
CA ILE A 19 -3.53 -6.49 -8.45
C ILE A 19 -4.97 -6.15 -8.84
N GLN A 20 -5.35 -6.29 -10.10
CA GLN A 20 -6.75 -6.09 -10.50
C GLN A 20 -7.67 -7.07 -9.79
N SER A 21 -7.24 -8.33 -9.62
CA SER A 21 -8.00 -9.32 -8.86
C SER A 21 -8.18 -8.89 -7.41
N MET A 22 -7.12 -8.36 -6.80
CA MET A 22 -7.19 -7.89 -5.41
C MET A 22 -8.12 -6.68 -5.28
N VAL A 23 -8.03 -5.72 -6.19
CA VAL A 23 -8.92 -4.54 -6.19
C VAL A 23 -10.38 -4.98 -6.33
N ALA A 24 -10.66 -5.90 -7.25
CA ALA A 24 -12.01 -6.42 -7.44
C ALA A 24 -12.56 -7.07 -6.16
N GLU A 25 -11.73 -7.80 -5.44
CA GLU A 25 -12.14 -8.43 -4.20
C GLU A 25 -12.48 -7.38 -3.12
N PHE A 26 -11.65 -6.35 -2.97
CA PHE A 26 -11.96 -5.26 -2.03
C PHE A 26 -13.29 -4.60 -2.36
N GLU A 27 -13.55 -4.36 -3.64
CA GLU A 27 -14.80 -3.73 -4.07
C GLU A 27 -15.99 -4.65 -3.86
N GLU A 28 -15.86 -5.92 -4.23
CA GLU A 28 -16.94 -6.91 -4.09
C GLU A 28 -17.33 -7.10 -2.62
N MET A 29 -16.35 -7.16 -1.74
CA MET A 29 -16.57 -7.35 -0.30
C MET A 29 -16.86 -6.04 0.42
N GLN A 30 -16.88 -4.92 -0.29
CA GLN A 30 -17.09 -3.59 0.29
C GLN A 30 -16.16 -3.32 1.47
N SER A 31 -14.90 -3.79 1.33
CA SER A 31 -13.91 -3.68 2.38
C SER A 31 -13.12 -2.38 2.26
N ALA A 32 -12.76 -1.79 3.40
CA ALA A 32 -11.81 -0.68 3.42
C ALA A 32 -10.46 -1.14 2.85
N HIS A 33 -9.81 -0.25 2.09
CA HIS A 33 -8.54 -0.56 1.44
C HIS A 33 -7.47 0.48 1.79
N ASP A 34 -7.24 0.65 3.08
CA ASP A 34 -6.21 1.57 3.54
C ASP A 34 -4.88 1.24 2.91
N GLY A 35 -4.13 2.26 2.51
CA GLY A 35 -2.87 2.08 1.82
C GLY A 35 -3.00 1.78 0.34
N GLY A 36 -4.19 1.66 -0.19
CA GLY A 36 -4.46 1.53 -1.62
C GLY A 36 -5.45 2.61 -2.04
N PHE A 37 -5.13 3.38 -3.07
CA PHE A 37 -5.91 4.56 -3.45
C PHE A 37 -6.48 4.39 -4.85
N TRP A 38 -7.79 4.27 -4.93
CA TRP A 38 -8.51 4.30 -6.20
C TRP A 38 -9.96 4.68 -5.92
N GLU A 39 -10.64 5.15 -6.96
CA GLU A 39 -12.05 5.46 -6.89
C GLU A 39 -12.86 4.24 -7.30
N LYS A 40 -13.87 3.89 -6.52
CA LYS A 40 -14.69 2.69 -6.74
C LYS A 40 -15.24 2.65 -8.15
N GLY A 41 -15.05 1.54 -8.82
CA GLY A 41 -15.52 1.33 -10.18
C GLY A 41 -14.69 2.00 -11.27
N CYS A 42 -13.62 2.70 -10.89
CA CYS A 42 -12.81 3.49 -11.81
C CYS A 42 -11.33 3.09 -11.78
N PHE A 43 -11.02 1.87 -11.39
CA PHE A 43 -9.63 1.45 -11.29
C PHE A 43 -9.04 1.18 -12.68
N ASP A 44 -8.03 1.97 -13.06
CA ASP A 44 -7.27 1.80 -14.29
C ASP A 44 -5.83 1.52 -13.88
N TYR A 45 -5.36 0.30 -14.14
CA TYR A 45 -4.07 -0.15 -13.62
C TYR A 45 -2.91 0.70 -14.13
N GLU A 46 -2.87 0.96 -15.43
CA GLU A 46 -1.77 1.73 -16.02
C GLU A 46 -1.74 3.16 -15.50
N ALA A 47 -2.88 3.79 -15.38
CA ALA A 47 -2.99 5.14 -14.83
C ALA A 47 -2.61 5.16 -13.35
N TRP A 48 -3.04 4.16 -12.60
CA TRP A 48 -2.70 4.02 -11.19
C TRP A 48 -1.19 3.84 -11.00
N LEU A 49 -0.59 2.99 -11.83
CA LEU A 49 0.85 2.72 -11.77
C LEU A 49 1.67 3.98 -12.06
N ALA A 50 1.28 4.74 -13.10
CA ALA A 50 1.94 6.00 -13.43
C ALA A 50 1.77 7.02 -12.30
N GLY A 51 0.57 7.10 -11.73
CA GLY A 51 0.28 8.00 -10.61
C GLY A 51 1.10 7.68 -9.36
N ASN A 52 1.41 6.40 -9.14
CA ASN A 52 2.27 6.00 -8.01
C ASN A 52 3.67 6.60 -8.14
N GLN A 53 4.23 6.63 -9.36
CA GLN A 53 5.53 7.22 -9.59
C GLN A 53 5.50 8.72 -9.33
N ASP A 54 4.48 9.42 -9.82
CA ASP A 54 4.32 10.85 -9.58
C ASP A 54 4.19 11.14 -8.09
N MET A 55 3.41 10.33 -7.38
CA MET A 55 3.20 10.51 -5.95
C MET A 55 4.49 10.36 -5.16
N GLU A 56 5.32 9.39 -5.52
CA GLU A 56 6.60 9.17 -4.85
C GLU A 56 7.55 10.35 -5.08
N MET A 57 7.51 10.94 -6.27
CA MET A 57 8.35 12.08 -6.64
C MET A 57 7.79 13.41 -6.16
N GLY A 58 6.60 13.42 -5.57
CA GLY A 58 5.96 14.66 -5.12
C GLY A 58 5.32 15.47 -6.23
N LEU A 59 5.04 14.84 -7.39
CA LEU A 59 4.45 15.51 -8.54
C LEU A 59 2.94 15.31 -8.57
N HIS A 60 2.22 16.33 -9.00
CA HIS A 60 0.76 16.27 -9.23
C HIS A 60 -0.03 15.83 -7.99
N LEU A 61 0.47 16.16 -6.79
CA LEU A 61 -0.20 15.77 -5.56
C LEU A 61 -1.46 16.60 -5.35
N PRO A 62 -2.57 15.96 -4.93
CA PRO A 62 -3.74 16.71 -4.49
C PRO A 62 -3.39 17.59 -3.28
N GLU A 63 -4.17 18.66 -3.08
CA GLU A 63 -3.97 19.54 -1.94
C GLU A 63 -4.04 18.73 -0.63
N GLY A 64 -3.09 18.98 0.27
CA GLY A 64 -3.03 18.29 1.57
C GLY A 64 -2.34 16.96 1.54
N TRP A 65 -1.92 16.48 0.38
CA TRP A 65 -1.21 15.21 0.26
C TRP A 65 0.31 15.42 0.34
N VAL A 66 1.01 14.39 0.75
CA VAL A 66 2.48 14.39 0.84
C VAL A 66 3.03 13.28 -0.05
N PRO A 67 4.32 13.36 -0.45
CA PRO A 67 4.93 12.26 -1.20
C PRO A 67 4.86 10.95 -0.45
N SER A 68 4.60 9.86 -1.17
CA SER A 68 4.49 8.54 -0.57
C SER A 68 4.92 7.45 -1.56
N ILE A 69 5.31 6.31 -1.01
CA ILE A 69 5.67 5.14 -1.80
C ILE A 69 4.52 4.15 -1.74
N GLN A 70 3.97 3.78 -2.90
CA GLN A 70 2.95 2.76 -2.97
C GLN A 70 3.60 1.38 -3.07
N LEU A 71 3.26 0.53 -2.11
CA LEU A 71 3.78 -0.83 -2.04
C LEU A 71 2.62 -1.82 -2.05
N VAL A 72 2.95 -3.04 -2.48
CA VAL A 72 2.00 -4.15 -2.49
C VAL A 72 2.71 -5.35 -1.88
N GLY A 73 2.01 -6.08 -1.03
CA GLY A 73 2.51 -7.34 -0.49
C GLY A 73 2.16 -8.49 -1.43
N PHE A 74 3.15 -9.32 -1.73
CA PHE A 74 2.99 -10.48 -2.62
C PHE A 74 3.39 -11.75 -1.90
N VAL A 75 2.62 -12.80 -2.13
CA VAL A 75 2.95 -14.15 -1.69
C VAL A 75 2.91 -15.03 -2.94
N GLU A 76 4.05 -15.59 -3.33
CA GLU A 76 4.18 -16.39 -4.56
C GLU A 76 3.62 -15.64 -5.77
N ASP A 77 4.02 -14.39 -5.94
CA ASP A 77 3.62 -13.51 -7.03
C ASP A 77 2.13 -13.12 -7.05
N GLU A 78 1.40 -13.46 -5.99
CA GLU A 78 -0.01 -13.09 -5.87
C GLU A 78 -0.15 -11.93 -4.89
N ALA A 79 -0.85 -10.87 -5.31
CA ALA A 79 -1.06 -9.69 -4.47
C ALA A 79 -2.01 -10.02 -3.32
N VAL A 80 -1.59 -9.71 -2.09
CA VAL A 80 -2.39 -9.99 -0.90
C VAL A 80 -2.77 -8.73 -0.10
N GLY A 81 -2.12 -7.61 -0.35
CA GLY A 81 -2.45 -6.38 0.38
C GLY A 81 -1.75 -5.15 -0.16
N PHE A 82 -2.18 -4.00 0.35
CA PHE A 82 -1.59 -2.70 0.04
C PHE A 82 -0.90 -2.12 1.25
N LEU A 83 0.19 -1.40 1.03
CA LEU A 83 0.81 -0.56 2.05
C LEU A 83 1.32 0.70 1.39
N ASN A 84 0.96 1.85 1.95
CA ASN A 84 1.44 3.14 1.47
C ASN A 84 2.29 3.77 2.57
N LEU A 85 3.53 4.12 2.24
CA LEU A 85 4.45 4.77 3.16
C LEU A 85 4.58 6.24 2.79
N ARG A 86 4.06 7.13 3.64
CA ARG A 86 4.21 8.57 3.48
C ARG A 86 5.58 8.98 3.95
N LEU A 87 6.27 9.77 3.16
CA LEU A 87 7.66 10.13 3.42
C LEU A 87 7.80 11.28 4.44
N ARG A 88 6.71 12.00 4.70
CA ARG A 88 6.64 13.02 5.73
C ARG A 88 5.18 13.19 6.17
N LEU A 89 4.97 13.95 7.24
CA LEU A 89 3.64 14.23 7.75
C LEU A 89 3.34 15.73 7.61
N ASN A 90 2.05 16.06 7.48
CA ASN A 90 1.54 17.41 7.67
C ASN A 90 0.63 17.38 8.90
N ASP A 91 0.01 18.53 9.24
CA ASP A 91 -0.83 18.62 10.44
C ASP A 91 -1.96 17.59 10.45
N TYR A 92 -2.62 17.39 9.29
CA TYR A 92 -3.70 16.43 9.17
C TYR A 92 -3.21 15.00 9.45
N LEU A 93 -2.11 14.61 8.79
CA LEU A 93 -1.58 13.25 8.88
C LEU A 93 -0.98 12.96 10.26
N LEU A 94 -0.52 13.99 10.96
CA LEU A 94 -0.01 13.82 12.33
C LEU A 94 -1.13 13.33 13.26
N HIS A 95 -2.36 13.77 13.04
CA HIS A 95 -3.51 13.40 13.85
C HIS A 95 -4.33 12.24 13.28
N GLN A 96 -4.33 12.10 11.95
CA GLN A 96 -5.07 11.04 11.26
C GLN A 96 -4.25 10.53 10.08
N GLY A 97 -4.12 9.26 9.91
CA GLY A 97 -3.43 8.65 8.78
C GLY A 97 -1.99 8.25 9.03
N GLY A 98 -1.18 9.10 9.69
CA GLY A 98 0.20 8.77 10.00
C GLY A 98 1.07 8.51 8.78
N HIS A 99 2.23 7.84 8.97
CA HIS A 99 3.16 7.48 7.91
C HIS A 99 2.72 6.27 7.09
N ILE A 100 2.05 5.31 7.72
CA ILE A 100 1.71 4.04 7.06
C ILE A 100 0.21 3.79 7.13
N GLY A 101 -0.41 3.59 5.95
CA GLY A 101 -1.72 2.99 5.84
C GLY A 101 -1.57 1.63 5.17
N TYR A 102 -2.29 0.63 5.62
CA TYR A 102 -2.19 -0.71 5.05
C TYR A 102 -3.49 -1.50 5.19
N SER A 103 -3.65 -2.48 4.30
CA SER A 103 -4.80 -3.39 4.34
C SER A 103 -4.45 -4.69 3.65
N VAL A 104 -5.10 -5.78 4.08
CA VAL A 104 -4.95 -7.10 3.49
C VAL A 104 -6.27 -7.48 2.83
N ARG A 105 -6.21 -8.05 1.62
CA ARG A 105 -7.42 -8.47 0.92
C ARG A 105 -8.20 -9.47 1.78
N PRO A 106 -9.53 -9.42 1.74
CA PRO A 106 -10.36 -10.22 2.66
C PRO A 106 -10.02 -11.71 2.68
N SER A 107 -9.76 -12.32 1.53
CA SER A 107 -9.49 -13.76 1.44
C SER A 107 -8.12 -14.16 2.02
N ALA A 108 -7.23 -13.19 2.24
CA ALA A 108 -5.88 -13.46 2.75
C ALA A 108 -5.70 -13.09 4.22
N ARG A 109 -6.76 -12.67 4.89
CA ARG A 109 -6.69 -12.27 6.31
C ARG A 109 -6.52 -13.48 7.22
N GLY A 110 -5.99 -13.22 8.43
CA GLY A 110 -5.81 -14.27 9.44
C GLY A 110 -4.57 -15.13 9.25
N LYS A 111 -3.65 -14.73 8.36
CA LYS A 111 -2.43 -15.48 8.07
C LYS A 111 -1.15 -14.77 8.48
N GLY A 112 -1.26 -13.60 9.14
CA GLY A 112 -0.10 -12.85 9.59
C GLY A 112 0.52 -11.94 8.53
N TYR A 113 -0.11 -11.77 7.38
CA TYR A 113 0.46 -10.96 6.30
C TYR A 113 0.52 -9.47 6.65
N ALA A 114 -0.46 -8.95 7.38
CA ALA A 114 -0.44 -7.55 7.79
C ALA A 114 0.80 -7.25 8.62
N LYS A 115 1.13 -8.14 9.55
CA LYS A 115 2.33 -7.99 10.39
C LYS A 115 3.61 -8.00 9.57
N ASP A 116 3.71 -8.93 8.62
CA ASP A 116 4.89 -9.02 7.74
C ASP A 116 5.02 -7.78 6.87
N MET A 117 3.92 -7.29 6.32
CA MET A 117 3.91 -6.06 5.52
C MET A 117 4.36 -4.87 6.35
N LEU A 118 3.82 -4.74 7.56
CA LEU A 118 4.17 -3.63 8.44
C LEU A 118 5.65 -3.67 8.81
N GLN A 119 6.18 -4.85 9.13
CA GLN A 119 7.59 -5.00 9.47
C GLN A 119 8.50 -4.56 8.32
N GLN A 120 8.20 -5.00 7.10
CA GLN A 120 8.99 -4.61 5.93
C GLN A 120 8.82 -3.12 5.61
N GLY A 121 7.63 -2.58 5.81
CA GLY A 121 7.38 -1.14 5.67
C GLY A 121 8.21 -0.31 6.64
N LEU A 122 8.34 -0.77 7.89
CA LEU A 122 9.17 -0.10 8.89
C LEU A 122 10.65 -0.14 8.51
N GLU A 123 11.13 -1.26 7.97
CA GLU A 123 12.50 -1.35 7.49
C GLU A 123 12.76 -0.36 6.35
N LEU A 124 11.83 -0.26 5.41
CA LEU A 124 11.94 0.72 4.33
C LEU A 124 11.95 2.15 4.87
N ALA A 125 11.11 2.46 5.85
CA ALA A 125 11.05 3.78 6.46
C ALA A 125 12.41 4.19 7.04
N ARG A 126 13.12 3.25 7.67
CA ARG A 126 14.47 3.53 8.20
C ARG A 126 15.43 3.96 7.09
N THR A 127 15.34 3.32 5.92
CA THR A 127 16.21 3.69 4.79
C THR A 127 15.91 5.08 4.25
N LYS A 128 14.72 5.62 4.58
CA LYS A 128 14.30 6.98 4.20
C LYS A 128 14.50 7.99 5.33
N ASN A 129 15.25 7.63 6.36
CA ASN A 129 15.57 8.49 7.51
C ASN A 129 14.33 8.89 8.33
N ILE A 130 13.32 8.05 8.32
CA ILE A 130 12.15 8.24 9.18
C ILE A 130 12.40 7.48 10.48
N GLU A 131 12.85 8.20 11.51
CA GLU A 131 13.23 7.59 12.78
C GLU A 131 12.03 7.11 13.60
N ARG A 132 10.93 7.88 13.54
CA ARG A 132 9.70 7.55 14.25
C ARG A 132 8.58 7.41 13.24
N VAL A 133 8.02 6.21 13.15
CA VAL A 133 6.94 5.91 12.22
C VAL A 133 5.63 5.90 12.97
N LEU A 134 4.71 6.77 12.55
CA LEU A 134 3.36 6.80 13.07
C LEU A 134 2.49 5.88 12.21
N VAL A 135 1.91 4.86 12.83
CA VAL A 135 1.05 3.90 12.15
C VAL A 135 -0.37 4.05 12.67
N THR A 136 -1.33 4.13 11.76
CA THR A 136 -2.74 4.15 12.12
C THR A 136 -3.43 2.89 11.63
N CYS A 137 -4.38 2.43 12.38
CA CYS A 137 -5.16 1.26 12.04
C CYS A 137 -6.46 1.65 11.36
#